data_2724ef3ef767b66b54b35b61fe0d55f8
#
_entry.id   2724ef3ef767b66b54b35b61fe0d55f8
#
_cell.length_a   1.000
_cell.length_b   1.000
_cell.length_c   1.000
_cell.angle_alpha   90.00
_cell.angle_beta   90.00
_cell.angle_gamma   90.00
#
_symmetry.space_group_name_H-M   'P 1'
#
loop_
_entity.id
_entity.type
_entity.pdbx_description
1 polymer ?
#
loop_
_entity_poly.entity_id
_entity_poly.type
_entity_poly.pdbx_seq_one_letter_code
_entity_poly.pdbx_strand_id
1 'polypeptide(L)'
;MKYNALMAFLLFFVVFFRLSLIIPFLYLAFIPAFFGIMYLVRNFMITMGNGLVSIDRKNLLLLSIFIIIFLFCLVFDLFQKSHSFQSYFTVRLFMLFLFSFVPAYYLVNRFIKGDLKLMERILVYSLWVQIVIFFGMYISPELKRLLYTFFGMSDSVNLWEQNAKVRGFGLSGEINFMTPFLMIYMSFFMMKRRYALITLICLTQIVNSNMAVIAAIIGIGCSRLNINIKIATVLILGVLVYSLGAVFFPRFYDEFVSGDGTRTLDILLQQHVFVVGNLDFFNIIFGLQQNISSSIPDIKQSSDMGWVILFNYGGLTFITLFLFLIFTISIATFGMTYQAIIWMLIGIIFNTKGLVLGSNGYFFLSFIYMFLNRVTLSGQSSITNKLGKVRTSP
;
A
#
# COMPACT_ATOMS: atom_id res chain seq x y z
N MET A 1 -0.41 20.12 -18.99
CA MET A 1 -0.69 20.01 -17.53
C MET A 1 -0.15 21.25 -16.82
N LYS A 2 -0.90 21.92 -15.91
CA LYS A 2 -0.32 23.03 -15.13
C LYS A 2 0.83 22.48 -14.28
N TYR A 3 1.90 23.25 -14.06
CA TYR A 3 3.11 22.84 -13.33
C TYR A 3 2.82 22.07 -12.01
N ASN A 4 1.90 22.60 -11.20
CA ASN A 4 1.51 21.95 -9.95
C ASN A 4 0.92 20.54 -10.12
N ALA A 5 0.19 20.28 -11.21
CA ALA A 5 -0.40 18.98 -11.48
C ALA A 5 0.65 17.96 -11.95
N LEU A 6 1.69 18.41 -12.67
CA LEU A 6 2.82 17.57 -13.04
C LEU A 6 3.63 17.17 -11.81
N MET A 7 3.96 18.15 -10.95
CA MET A 7 4.68 17.87 -9.70
C MET A 7 3.91 16.95 -8.76
N ALA A 8 2.58 17.14 -8.65
CA ALA A 8 1.73 16.25 -7.87
C ALA A 8 1.73 14.81 -8.42
N PHE A 9 1.66 14.66 -9.75
CA PHE A 9 1.74 13.36 -10.40
C PHE A 9 3.10 12.69 -10.16
N LEU A 10 4.22 13.39 -10.37
CA LEU A 10 5.56 12.83 -10.16
C LEU A 10 5.76 12.40 -8.71
N LEU A 11 5.36 13.24 -7.75
CA LEU A 11 5.45 12.93 -6.32
C LEU A 11 4.61 11.68 -5.98
N PHE A 12 3.35 11.64 -6.43
CA PHE A 12 2.50 10.46 -6.23
C PHE A 12 3.13 9.22 -6.83
N PHE A 13 3.59 9.30 -8.09
CA PHE A 13 4.14 8.16 -8.82
C PHE A 13 5.38 7.59 -8.14
N VAL A 14 6.30 8.45 -7.74
CA VAL A 14 7.55 8.04 -7.09
C VAL A 14 7.28 7.36 -5.73
N VAL A 15 6.42 7.95 -4.91
CA VAL A 15 6.16 7.43 -3.56
C VAL A 15 5.27 6.18 -3.60
N PHE A 16 4.19 6.21 -4.38
CA PHE A 16 3.25 5.09 -4.44
C PHE A 16 3.88 3.83 -5.03
N PHE A 17 4.67 3.98 -6.09
CA PHE A 17 5.36 2.85 -6.72
C PHE A 17 6.73 2.53 -6.10
N ARG A 18 7.13 3.26 -5.06
CA ARG A 18 8.40 3.05 -4.34
C ARG A 18 9.60 2.98 -5.27
N LEU A 19 9.76 4.00 -6.10
CA LEU A 19 10.87 4.07 -7.03
C LEU A 19 12.17 4.42 -6.31
N SER A 20 13.24 3.70 -6.66
CA SER A 20 14.62 3.98 -6.27
C SER A 20 15.47 4.23 -7.52
N LEU A 21 16.61 4.88 -7.40
CA LEU A 21 17.61 4.97 -8.45
C LEU A 21 18.68 3.90 -8.24
N ILE A 22 19.59 3.77 -9.23
CA ILE A 22 20.74 2.82 -9.25
C ILE A 22 21.52 2.78 -7.93
N ILE A 23 21.56 3.89 -7.19
CA ILE A 23 22.14 3.90 -5.84
C ILE A 23 21.08 3.25 -4.92
N PRO A 24 21.30 2.02 -4.43
CA PRO A 24 20.29 1.24 -3.70
C PRO A 24 19.86 1.88 -2.38
N PHE A 25 20.55 2.91 -1.93
CA PHE A 25 20.23 3.68 -0.72
C PHE A 25 19.46 4.96 -1.00
N LEU A 26 19.31 5.39 -2.26
CA LEU A 26 18.59 6.61 -2.59
C LEU A 26 17.17 6.26 -3.07
N TYR A 27 16.26 6.06 -2.15
CA TYR A 27 14.84 6.10 -2.46
C TYR A 27 14.48 7.48 -3.01
N LEU A 28 13.87 7.55 -4.18
CA LEU A 28 13.37 8.82 -4.71
C LEU A 28 12.34 9.48 -3.79
N ALA A 29 11.70 8.70 -2.92
CA ALA A 29 10.81 9.18 -1.87
C ALA A 29 11.52 10.06 -0.82
N PHE A 30 12.84 10.08 -0.70
CA PHE A 30 13.56 11.03 0.16
C PHE A 30 13.30 12.48 -0.25
N ILE A 31 13.18 12.76 -1.55
CA ILE A 31 12.92 14.11 -2.05
C ILE A 31 11.59 14.65 -1.53
N PRO A 32 10.43 14.00 -1.76
CA PRO A 32 9.17 14.45 -1.20
C PRO A 32 9.10 14.37 0.32
N ALA A 33 9.83 13.46 0.97
CA ALA A 33 9.93 13.41 2.42
C ALA A 33 10.64 14.63 2.97
N PHE A 34 11.78 15.01 2.42
CA PHE A 34 12.55 16.19 2.84
C PHE A 34 11.72 17.47 2.70
N PHE A 35 11.19 17.75 1.52
CA PHE A 35 10.33 18.92 1.31
C PHE A 35 9.05 18.85 2.15
N GLY A 36 8.52 17.67 2.38
CA GLY A 36 7.36 17.42 3.21
C GLY A 36 7.61 17.76 4.68
N ILE A 37 8.78 17.39 5.23
CA ILE A 37 9.17 17.76 6.60
C ILE A 37 9.30 19.28 6.71
N MET A 38 10.02 19.92 5.79
CA MET A 38 10.17 21.39 5.81
C MET A 38 8.80 22.09 5.78
N TYR A 39 7.88 21.58 4.94
CA TYR A 39 6.52 22.12 4.84
C TYR A 39 5.70 21.87 6.10
N LEU A 40 5.82 20.69 6.71
CA LEU A 40 5.14 20.33 7.96
C LEU A 40 5.63 21.20 9.12
N VAL A 41 6.96 21.35 9.28
CA VAL A 41 7.55 22.20 10.33
C VAL A 41 7.13 23.64 10.16
N ARG A 42 7.20 24.18 8.94
CA ARG A 42 6.74 25.55 8.67
C ARG A 42 5.26 25.75 9.07
N ASN A 43 4.38 24.83 8.67
CA ASN A 43 2.97 24.93 9.00
C ASN A 43 2.73 24.81 10.51
N PHE A 44 3.46 23.95 11.20
CA PHE A 44 3.40 23.79 12.64
C PHE A 44 3.82 25.08 13.35
N MET A 45 4.92 25.72 12.95
CA MET A 45 5.39 26.99 13.49
C MET A 45 4.36 28.13 13.31
N ILE A 46 3.76 28.22 12.12
CA ILE A 46 2.70 29.21 11.85
C ILE A 46 1.47 28.96 12.73
N THR A 47 1.07 27.71 12.88
CA THR A 47 -0.12 27.35 13.68
C THR A 47 0.10 27.59 15.17
N MET A 48 1.28 27.26 15.70
CA MET A 48 1.66 27.56 17.08
C MET A 48 1.71 29.07 17.34
N GLY A 49 2.27 29.85 16.44
CA GLY A 49 2.32 31.32 16.56
C GLY A 49 0.93 31.97 16.62
N ASN A 50 -0.08 31.33 16.02
CA ASN A 50 -1.46 31.81 16.02
C ASN A 50 -2.32 31.27 17.19
N GLY A 51 -1.76 30.45 18.08
CA GLY A 51 -2.48 29.88 19.24
C GLY A 51 -3.62 28.90 18.90
N LEU A 52 -3.73 28.47 17.64
CA LEU A 52 -4.87 27.69 17.13
C LEU A 52 -4.48 26.22 16.85
N VAL A 53 -4.11 25.46 17.90
CA VAL A 53 -3.96 24.01 17.75
C VAL A 53 -5.27 23.34 18.19
N SER A 54 -6.21 23.16 17.26
CA SER A 54 -7.36 22.29 17.50
C SER A 54 -7.08 20.91 16.90
N ILE A 55 -6.95 19.91 17.75
CA ILE A 55 -6.81 18.50 17.33
C ILE A 55 -8.20 17.87 17.39
N ASP A 56 -8.71 17.41 16.25
CA ASP A 56 -9.97 16.66 16.21
C ASP A 56 -9.82 15.31 16.94
N ARG A 57 -10.89 14.86 17.63
CA ARG A 57 -10.90 13.61 18.43
C ARG A 57 -10.44 12.39 17.64
N LYS A 58 -10.81 12.28 16.35
CA LYS A 58 -10.37 11.17 15.47
C LYS A 58 -8.85 11.16 15.24
N ASN A 59 -8.27 12.35 15.17
CA ASN A 59 -6.84 12.53 14.99
C ASN A 59 -6.08 12.25 16.27
N LEU A 60 -6.64 12.61 17.40
CA LEU A 60 -6.10 12.31 18.70
C LEU A 60 -6.05 10.79 18.92
N LEU A 61 -7.13 10.08 18.56
CA LEU A 61 -7.18 8.61 18.64
C LEU A 61 -6.10 7.96 17.76
N LEU A 62 -5.98 8.37 16.49
CA LEU A 62 -4.96 7.84 15.59
C LEU A 62 -3.55 8.11 16.12
N LEU A 63 -3.29 9.34 16.58
CA LEU A 63 -2.00 9.72 17.16
C LEU A 63 -1.70 8.87 18.41
N SER A 64 -2.69 8.68 19.30
CA SER A 64 -2.53 7.88 20.51
C SER A 64 -2.17 6.43 20.18
N ILE A 65 -2.83 5.82 19.20
CA ILE A 65 -2.52 4.45 18.77
C ILE A 65 -1.10 4.38 18.19
N PHE A 66 -0.71 5.34 17.36
CA PHE A 66 0.66 5.39 16.83
C PHE A 66 1.70 5.51 17.95
N ILE A 67 1.46 6.35 18.95
CA ILE A 67 2.35 6.50 20.10
C ILE A 67 2.42 5.20 20.90
N ILE A 68 1.28 4.56 21.17
CA ILE A 68 1.24 3.28 21.91
C ILE A 68 2.03 2.21 21.16
N ILE A 69 1.81 2.05 19.86
CA ILE A 69 2.53 1.07 19.05
C ILE A 69 4.03 1.41 18.99
N PHE A 70 4.38 2.70 18.85
CA PHE A 70 5.77 3.12 18.82
C PHE A 70 6.48 2.82 20.14
N LEU A 71 5.86 3.12 21.29
CA LEU A 71 6.41 2.82 22.60
C LEU A 71 6.52 1.30 22.84
N PHE A 72 5.50 0.53 22.40
CA PHE A 72 5.56 -0.92 22.45
C PHE A 72 6.76 -1.44 21.64
N CYS A 73 6.91 -1.00 20.41
CA CYS A 73 8.04 -1.40 19.57
C CYS A 73 9.39 -0.94 20.18
N LEU A 74 9.46 0.26 20.73
CA LEU A 74 10.69 0.76 21.35
C LEU A 74 11.14 -0.16 22.49
N VAL A 75 10.21 -0.56 23.37
CA VAL A 75 10.52 -1.48 24.48
C VAL A 75 10.94 -2.85 23.95
N PHE A 76 10.20 -3.41 22.97
CA PHE A 76 10.47 -4.75 22.46
C PHE A 76 11.76 -4.80 21.62
N ASP A 77 12.08 -3.75 20.88
CA ASP A 77 13.32 -3.67 20.11
C ASP A 77 14.58 -3.70 21.01
N LEU A 78 14.47 -3.31 22.29
CA LEU A 78 15.57 -3.43 23.26
C LEU A 78 15.87 -4.88 23.65
N PHE A 79 14.88 -5.77 23.55
CA PHE A 79 15.01 -7.19 23.92
C PHE A 79 15.30 -8.10 22.71
N GLN A 80 15.37 -7.55 21.51
CA GLN A 80 15.65 -8.35 20.31
C GLN A 80 17.06 -8.95 20.32
N LYS A 81 17.15 -10.18 19.85
CA LYS A 81 18.43 -10.89 19.66
C LYS A 81 19.22 -10.41 18.45
N SER A 82 18.54 -9.92 17.40
CA SER A 82 19.17 -9.37 16.21
C SER A 82 19.26 -7.85 16.29
N HIS A 83 20.45 -7.32 16.10
CA HIS A 83 20.73 -5.88 16.16
C HIS A 83 20.90 -5.24 14.78
N SER A 84 20.42 -5.88 13.70
CA SER A 84 20.41 -5.25 12.41
C SER A 84 19.37 -4.11 12.35
N PHE A 85 19.71 -3.02 11.67
CA PHE A 85 18.81 -1.87 11.52
C PHE A 85 17.42 -2.26 10.95
N GLN A 86 17.38 -3.28 10.09
CA GLN A 86 16.16 -3.78 9.47
C GLN A 86 15.28 -4.62 10.41
N SER A 87 15.84 -5.10 11.54
CA SER A 87 15.11 -5.91 12.50
C SER A 87 14.18 -5.07 13.39
N TYR A 88 14.47 -3.78 13.58
CA TYR A 88 13.72 -2.93 14.48
C TYR A 88 12.38 -2.48 13.90
N PHE A 89 11.29 -2.76 14.62
CA PHE A 89 9.96 -2.28 14.25
C PHE A 89 9.79 -0.77 14.44
N THR A 90 10.49 -0.16 15.39
CA THR A 90 10.56 1.30 15.54
C THR A 90 11.09 1.97 14.27
N VAL A 91 12.09 1.39 13.63
CA VAL A 91 12.60 1.86 12.34
C VAL A 91 11.54 1.75 11.24
N ARG A 92 10.80 0.64 11.19
CA ARG A 92 9.71 0.47 10.22
C ARG A 92 8.59 1.49 10.41
N LEU A 93 8.23 1.81 11.64
CA LEU A 93 7.26 2.86 11.96
C LEU A 93 7.77 4.25 11.60
N PHE A 94 9.05 4.51 11.86
CA PHE A 94 9.69 5.77 11.44
C PHE A 94 9.70 5.91 9.91
N MET A 95 10.04 4.83 9.18
CA MET A 95 9.99 4.81 7.71
C MET A 95 8.56 4.99 7.19
N LEU A 96 7.55 4.42 7.85
CA LEU A 96 6.14 4.64 7.51
C LEU A 96 5.77 6.12 7.67
N PHE A 97 6.18 6.76 8.76
CA PHE A 97 5.96 8.19 8.96
C PHE A 97 6.68 9.01 7.89
N LEU A 98 7.97 8.76 7.70
CA LEU A 98 8.83 9.54 6.81
C LEU A 98 8.45 9.41 5.33
N PHE A 99 8.16 8.19 4.85
CA PHE A 99 7.96 7.91 3.42
C PHE A 99 6.51 7.66 3.00
N SER A 100 5.56 7.62 3.93
CA SER A 100 4.14 7.52 3.58
C SER A 100 3.34 8.71 4.12
N PHE A 101 3.42 9.02 5.41
CA PHE A 101 2.63 10.08 6.03
C PHE A 101 3.08 11.47 5.56
N VAL A 102 4.37 11.78 5.68
CA VAL A 102 4.93 13.11 5.33
C VAL A 102 4.73 13.45 3.85
N PRO A 103 5.05 12.58 2.88
CA PRO A 103 4.78 12.83 1.47
C PRO A 103 3.29 12.97 1.16
N ALA A 104 2.40 12.19 1.80
CA ALA A 104 0.96 12.32 1.62
C ALA A 104 0.45 13.69 2.11
N TYR A 105 0.91 14.12 3.29
CA TYR A 105 0.61 15.45 3.82
C TYR A 105 1.06 16.56 2.87
N TYR A 106 2.30 16.46 2.38
CA TYR A 106 2.86 17.44 1.44
C TYR A 106 2.10 17.48 0.12
N LEU A 107 1.83 16.30 -0.45
CA LEU A 107 1.07 16.17 -1.70
C LEU A 107 -0.29 16.83 -1.61
N VAL A 108 -1.07 16.51 -0.56
CA VAL A 108 -2.44 16.97 -0.43
C VAL A 108 -2.49 18.46 -0.13
N ASN A 109 -1.74 18.95 0.86
CA ASN A 109 -1.85 20.33 1.32
C ASN A 109 -1.17 21.33 0.39
N ARG A 110 -0.10 20.93 -0.31
CA ARG A 110 0.64 21.84 -1.19
C ARG A 110 0.11 21.85 -2.62
N PHE A 111 -0.21 20.67 -3.16
CA PHE A 111 -0.50 20.52 -4.59
C PHE A 111 -1.97 20.25 -4.89
N ILE A 112 -2.61 19.32 -4.20
CA ILE A 112 -3.99 18.90 -4.49
C ILE A 112 -5.00 19.88 -3.87
N LYS A 113 -4.77 20.33 -2.63
CA LYS A 113 -5.61 21.32 -1.91
C LYS A 113 -7.10 20.97 -1.89
N GLY A 114 -7.43 19.68 -1.74
CA GLY A 114 -8.81 19.20 -1.71
C GLY A 114 -9.47 19.01 -3.08
N ASP A 115 -8.76 19.20 -4.19
CA ASP A 115 -9.30 18.94 -5.55
C ASP A 115 -9.32 17.44 -5.84
N LEU A 116 -10.46 16.79 -5.56
CA LEU A 116 -10.69 15.38 -5.84
C LEU A 116 -10.59 15.04 -7.34
N LYS A 117 -10.93 15.98 -8.24
CA LYS A 117 -10.82 15.78 -9.68
C LYS A 117 -9.36 15.75 -10.12
N LEU A 118 -8.50 16.54 -9.48
CA LEU A 118 -7.06 16.50 -9.71
C LEU A 118 -6.49 15.17 -9.22
N MET A 119 -6.89 14.71 -8.03
CA MET A 119 -6.45 13.41 -7.51
C MET A 119 -6.86 12.26 -8.42
N GLU A 120 -8.12 12.23 -8.88
CA GLU A 120 -8.59 11.23 -9.84
C GLU A 120 -7.76 11.24 -11.13
N ARG A 121 -7.42 12.42 -11.67
CA ARG A 121 -6.55 12.53 -12.84
C ARG A 121 -5.16 11.97 -12.61
N ILE A 122 -4.57 12.24 -11.44
CA ILE A 122 -3.27 11.70 -11.05
C ILE A 122 -3.32 10.16 -11.03
N LEU A 123 -4.35 9.56 -10.43
CA LEU A 123 -4.54 8.12 -10.41
C LEU A 123 -4.64 7.54 -11.83
N VAL A 124 -5.50 8.13 -12.65
CA VAL A 124 -5.70 7.68 -14.04
C VAL A 124 -4.41 7.75 -14.86
N TYR A 125 -3.67 8.85 -14.77
CA TYR A 125 -2.39 8.97 -15.50
C TYR A 125 -1.35 7.98 -14.96
N SER A 126 -1.29 7.77 -13.65
CA SER A 126 -0.37 6.80 -13.05
C SER A 126 -0.65 5.38 -13.53
N LEU A 127 -1.92 5.00 -13.64
CA LEU A 127 -2.32 3.69 -14.16
C LEU A 127 -1.99 3.54 -15.66
N TRP A 128 -2.24 4.57 -16.47
CA TRP A 128 -1.90 4.54 -17.88
C TRP A 128 -0.40 4.43 -18.12
N VAL A 129 0.41 5.17 -17.37
CA VAL A 129 1.87 5.07 -17.45
C VAL A 129 2.33 3.65 -17.11
N GLN A 130 1.77 3.03 -16.07
CA GLN A 130 2.09 1.64 -15.72
C GLN A 130 1.68 0.64 -16.82
N ILE A 131 0.53 0.83 -17.47
CA ILE A 131 0.10 -0.02 -18.59
C ILE A 131 1.07 0.10 -19.76
N VAL A 132 1.47 1.32 -20.13
CA VAL A 132 2.42 1.56 -21.24
C VAL A 132 3.76 0.89 -20.92
N ILE A 133 4.25 1.06 -19.69
CA ILE A 133 5.50 0.42 -19.24
C ILE A 133 5.35 -1.10 -19.22
N PHE A 134 4.22 -1.63 -18.75
CA PHE A 134 3.93 -3.06 -18.78
C PHE A 134 4.08 -3.64 -20.18
N PHE A 135 3.41 -3.07 -21.17
CA PHE A 135 3.50 -3.54 -22.56
C PHE A 135 4.90 -3.36 -23.13
N GLY A 136 5.58 -2.25 -22.85
CA GLY A 136 6.96 -2.06 -23.25
C GLY A 136 7.90 -3.15 -22.72
N MET A 137 7.79 -3.46 -21.44
CA MET A 137 8.59 -4.53 -20.80
C MET A 137 8.19 -5.94 -21.27
N TYR A 138 6.89 -6.14 -21.57
CA TYR A 138 6.38 -7.42 -22.05
C TYR A 138 6.90 -7.76 -23.45
N ILE A 139 6.95 -6.74 -24.33
CA ILE A 139 7.44 -6.87 -25.70
C ILE A 139 8.98 -6.95 -25.74
N SER A 140 9.66 -6.16 -24.91
CA SER A 140 11.13 -6.10 -24.87
C SER A 140 11.69 -6.46 -23.49
N PRO A 141 12.18 -7.69 -23.29
CA PRO A 141 12.89 -8.07 -22.05
C PRO A 141 14.13 -7.21 -21.78
N GLU A 142 14.78 -6.68 -22.82
CA GLU A 142 15.92 -5.77 -22.68
C GLU A 142 15.51 -4.45 -22.04
N LEU A 143 14.38 -3.86 -22.49
CA LEU A 143 13.82 -2.67 -21.86
C LEU A 143 13.50 -2.93 -20.38
N LYS A 144 12.97 -4.12 -20.06
CA LYS A 144 12.72 -4.52 -18.68
C LYS A 144 14.01 -4.51 -17.86
N ARG A 145 15.07 -5.17 -18.34
CA ARG A 145 16.39 -5.21 -17.67
C ARG A 145 16.95 -3.80 -17.44
N LEU A 146 16.91 -2.96 -18.50
CA LEU A 146 17.40 -1.59 -18.43
C LEU A 146 16.67 -0.77 -17.37
N LEU A 147 15.34 -0.80 -17.36
CA LEU A 147 14.51 -0.07 -16.39
C LEU A 147 14.71 -0.58 -14.97
N TYR A 148 14.77 -1.91 -14.77
CA TYR A 148 15.00 -2.46 -13.43
C TYR A 148 16.40 -2.17 -12.91
N THR A 149 17.41 -2.22 -13.77
CA THR A 149 18.78 -1.82 -13.40
C THR A 149 18.83 -0.34 -13.06
N PHE A 150 18.23 0.51 -13.90
CA PHE A 150 18.22 1.97 -13.67
C PHE A 150 17.52 2.37 -12.37
N PHE A 151 16.42 1.71 -12.02
CA PHE A 151 15.66 1.99 -10.80
C PHE A 151 16.10 1.14 -9.60
N GLY A 152 17.17 0.38 -9.68
CA GLY A 152 17.68 -0.44 -8.57
C GLY A 152 16.68 -1.51 -8.10
N MET A 153 15.89 -2.06 -9.00
CA MET A 153 14.85 -3.06 -8.68
C MET A 153 15.25 -4.48 -9.07
N SER A 154 16.47 -4.71 -9.53
CA SER A 154 16.97 -6.01 -10.01
C SER A 154 16.82 -7.12 -8.99
N ASP A 155 17.00 -6.80 -7.69
CA ASP A 155 16.91 -7.79 -6.61
C ASP A 155 15.46 -8.14 -6.24
N SER A 156 14.50 -7.28 -6.55
CA SER A 156 13.08 -7.53 -6.24
C SER A 156 12.41 -8.46 -7.27
N VAL A 157 13.06 -8.68 -8.40
CA VAL A 157 12.64 -9.63 -9.44
C VAL A 157 13.89 -10.34 -9.93
N ASN A 158 13.98 -11.65 -9.73
CA ASN A 158 15.08 -12.46 -10.26
C ASN A 158 15.12 -12.34 -11.80
N LEU A 159 15.86 -11.35 -12.30
CA LEU A 159 15.95 -11.03 -13.73
C LEU A 159 16.69 -12.12 -14.53
N TRP A 160 17.42 -12.97 -13.86
CA TRP A 160 18.31 -13.99 -14.45
C TRP A 160 17.63 -15.35 -14.62
N GLU A 161 16.47 -15.56 -13.99
CA GLU A 161 15.72 -16.81 -14.06
C GLU A 161 14.56 -16.75 -15.08
N GLN A 162 13.98 -17.91 -15.38
CA GLN A 162 12.78 -18.04 -16.24
C GLN A 162 11.63 -17.14 -15.76
N ASN A 163 11.56 -16.86 -14.46
CA ASN A 163 10.60 -15.95 -13.84
C ASN A 163 10.63 -14.51 -14.40
N ALA A 164 11.75 -14.03 -14.95
CA ALA A 164 11.84 -12.70 -15.54
C ALA A 164 10.92 -12.52 -16.77
N LYS A 165 10.59 -13.60 -17.46
CA LYS A 165 9.68 -13.62 -18.62
C LYS A 165 8.21 -13.74 -18.22
N VAL A 166 7.93 -14.15 -16.99
CA VAL A 166 6.60 -14.57 -16.54
C VAL A 166 5.90 -13.54 -15.66
N ARG A 167 6.64 -12.67 -14.95
CA ARG A 167 6.08 -11.70 -14.01
C ARG A 167 6.97 -10.46 -13.83
N GLY A 168 6.48 -9.48 -13.12
CA GLY A 168 7.26 -8.29 -12.78
C GLY A 168 7.28 -7.27 -13.92
N PHE A 169 6.16 -7.03 -14.60
CA PHE A 169 6.04 -6.01 -15.64
C PHE A 169 5.44 -4.73 -15.06
N GLY A 170 6.21 -3.65 -15.09
CA GLY A 170 5.83 -2.35 -14.54
C GLY A 170 6.88 -1.80 -13.58
N LEU A 171 6.81 -0.51 -13.29
CA LEU A 171 7.75 0.17 -12.39
C LEU A 171 7.18 0.22 -10.97
N SER A 172 7.54 -0.73 -10.13
CA SER A 172 7.25 -0.66 -8.69
C SER A 172 8.17 -1.59 -7.90
N GLY A 173 8.66 -1.10 -6.76
CA GLY A 173 9.38 -1.92 -5.79
C GLY A 173 8.54 -3.05 -5.18
N GLU A 174 7.21 -3.02 -5.32
CA GLU A 174 6.27 -4.04 -4.82
C GLU A 174 5.41 -4.65 -5.93
N ILE A 175 5.95 -4.72 -7.17
CA ILE A 175 5.22 -5.17 -8.35
C ILE A 175 4.69 -6.61 -8.23
N ASN A 176 5.34 -7.44 -7.44
CA ASN A 176 4.95 -8.83 -7.22
C ASN A 176 4.01 -9.05 -6.03
N PHE A 177 3.67 -7.99 -5.29
CA PHE A 177 2.90 -8.11 -4.05
C PHE A 177 1.73 -7.13 -3.96
N MET A 178 1.95 -5.93 -3.39
CA MET A 178 0.85 -4.99 -3.08
C MET A 178 0.41 -4.16 -4.27
N THR A 179 1.35 -3.72 -5.10
CA THR A 179 1.06 -2.77 -6.18
C THR A 179 0.00 -3.27 -7.15
N PRO A 180 0.03 -4.52 -7.66
CA PRO A 180 -1.02 -5.02 -8.55
C PRO A 180 -2.41 -4.97 -7.93
N PHE A 181 -2.50 -5.37 -6.67
CA PHE A 181 -3.76 -5.33 -5.92
C PHE A 181 -4.29 -3.90 -5.79
N LEU A 182 -3.42 -2.97 -5.35
CA LEU A 182 -3.82 -1.58 -5.15
C LEU A 182 -4.20 -0.88 -6.46
N MET A 183 -3.54 -1.19 -7.57
CA MET A 183 -3.91 -0.66 -8.89
C MET A 183 -5.31 -1.09 -9.31
N ILE A 184 -5.66 -2.37 -9.09
CA ILE A 184 -7.02 -2.87 -9.35
C ILE A 184 -8.01 -2.19 -8.40
N TYR A 185 -7.73 -2.14 -7.09
CA TYR A 185 -8.60 -1.47 -6.13
C TYR A 185 -8.86 0.00 -6.51
N MET A 186 -7.81 0.76 -6.84
CA MET A 186 -7.94 2.15 -7.29
C MET A 186 -8.85 2.27 -8.51
N SER A 187 -8.72 1.35 -9.47
CA SER A 187 -9.50 1.39 -10.71
C SER A 187 -11.01 1.17 -10.47
N PHE A 188 -11.37 0.35 -9.47
CA PHE A 188 -12.77 0.08 -9.14
C PHE A 188 -13.41 1.12 -8.21
N PHE A 189 -12.66 1.62 -7.23
CA PHE A 189 -13.23 2.35 -6.09
C PHE A 189 -12.81 3.80 -5.96
N MET A 190 -11.66 4.18 -6.50
CA MET A 190 -11.09 5.52 -6.31
C MET A 190 -11.21 6.44 -7.54
N MET A 191 -11.72 5.93 -8.65
CA MET A 191 -11.91 6.67 -9.89
C MET A 191 -13.34 6.55 -10.39
N LYS A 192 -13.74 7.48 -11.27
CA LYS A 192 -14.96 7.31 -12.06
C LYS A 192 -14.81 6.08 -12.95
N ARG A 193 -15.92 5.37 -13.14
CA ARG A 193 -15.96 4.14 -13.93
C ARG A 193 -15.40 4.34 -15.35
N ARG A 194 -14.31 3.64 -15.63
CA ARG A 194 -13.63 3.60 -16.93
C ARG A 194 -13.39 2.15 -17.29
N TYR A 195 -14.40 1.49 -17.81
CA TYR A 195 -14.40 0.04 -18.00
C TYR A 195 -13.17 -0.47 -18.76
N ALA A 196 -12.78 0.19 -19.86
CA ALA A 196 -11.59 -0.19 -20.62
C ALA A 196 -10.31 -0.14 -19.78
N LEU A 197 -10.12 0.90 -18.96
CA LEU A 197 -8.97 1.01 -18.07
C LEU A 197 -9.01 -0.06 -16.98
N ILE A 198 -10.18 -0.31 -16.39
CA ILE A 198 -10.36 -1.37 -15.38
C ILE A 198 -9.98 -2.73 -15.96
N THR A 199 -10.47 -3.06 -17.14
CA THR A 199 -10.18 -4.34 -17.81
C THR A 199 -8.68 -4.48 -18.10
N LEU A 200 -8.04 -3.45 -18.67
CA LEU A 200 -6.60 -3.45 -18.95
C LEU A 200 -5.76 -3.59 -17.67
N ILE A 201 -6.15 -2.91 -16.60
CA ILE A 201 -5.46 -3.05 -15.29
C ILE A 201 -5.63 -4.46 -14.75
N CYS A 202 -6.83 -5.02 -14.76
CA CYS A 202 -7.04 -6.40 -14.29
C CYS A 202 -6.17 -7.39 -15.09
N LEU A 203 -6.21 -7.34 -16.41
CA LEU A 203 -5.43 -8.23 -17.27
C LEU A 203 -3.93 -8.09 -17.06
N THR A 204 -3.40 -6.87 -17.03
CA THR A 204 -1.96 -6.65 -16.87
C THR A 204 -1.47 -7.00 -15.45
N GLN A 205 -2.26 -6.75 -14.42
CA GLN A 205 -1.83 -6.98 -13.04
C GLN A 205 -1.97 -8.44 -12.58
N ILE A 206 -2.89 -9.22 -13.16
CA ILE A 206 -2.98 -10.68 -12.91
C ILE A 206 -1.69 -11.38 -13.36
N VAL A 207 -1.05 -10.92 -14.44
CA VAL A 207 0.28 -11.43 -14.86
C VAL A 207 1.33 -11.22 -13.76
N ASN A 208 1.27 -10.09 -13.06
CA ASN A 208 2.29 -9.74 -12.08
C ASN A 208 2.11 -10.47 -10.73
N SER A 209 0.90 -10.71 -10.29
CA SER A 209 0.66 -11.28 -8.96
C SER A 209 -0.69 -11.97 -8.83
N ASN A 210 -0.70 -13.16 -8.20
CA ASN A 210 -1.93 -13.86 -7.84
C ASN A 210 -2.81 -13.07 -6.86
N MET A 211 -2.23 -12.15 -6.09
CA MET A 211 -3.00 -11.22 -5.26
C MET A 211 -3.90 -10.30 -6.09
N ALA A 212 -3.56 -10.04 -7.35
CA ALA A 212 -4.39 -9.27 -8.26
C ALA A 212 -5.72 -9.96 -8.59
N VAL A 213 -5.74 -11.29 -8.60
CA VAL A 213 -6.98 -12.06 -8.78
C VAL A 213 -7.94 -11.81 -7.62
N ILE A 214 -7.43 -11.84 -6.39
CA ILE A 214 -8.22 -11.54 -5.18
C ILE A 214 -8.76 -10.11 -5.26
N ALA A 215 -7.93 -9.16 -5.69
CA ALA A 215 -8.36 -7.77 -5.90
C ALA A 215 -9.47 -7.64 -6.96
N ALA A 216 -9.36 -8.39 -8.07
CA ALA A 216 -10.37 -8.39 -9.12
C ALA A 216 -11.70 -8.98 -8.61
N ILE A 217 -11.65 -10.09 -7.86
CA ILE A 217 -12.84 -10.70 -7.24
C ILE A 217 -13.52 -9.71 -6.28
N ILE A 218 -12.76 -9.08 -5.39
CA ILE A 218 -13.26 -8.05 -4.47
C ILE A 218 -13.83 -6.87 -5.26
N GLY A 219 -13.08 -6.39 -6.28
CA GLY A 219 -13.50 -5.27 -7.14
C GLY A 219 -14.81 -5.54 -7.85
N ILE A 220 -14.95 -6.69 -8.50
CA ILE A 220 -16.17 -7.10 -9.19
C ILE A 220 -17.30 -7.32 -8.17
N GLY A 221 -17.04 -8.10 -7.11
CA GLY A 221 -18.03 -8.46 -6.11
C GLY A 221 -18.62 -7.26 -5.38
N CYS A 222 -17.75 -6.36 -4.92
CA CYS A 222 -18.12 -5.18 -4.14
C CYS A 222 -18.47 -3.95 -5.00
N SER A 223 -18.31 -4.01 -6.33
CA SER A 223 -18.70 -2.92 -7.22
C SER A 223 -20.23 -2.75 -7.29
N ARG A 224 -20.68 -1.54 -7.64
CA ARG A 224 -22.10 -1.24 -7.88
C ARG A 224 -22.56 -1.67 -9.29
N LEU A 225 -21.97 -2.71 -9.87
CA LEU A 225 -22.40 -3.28 -11.14
C LEU A 225 -23.65 -4.16 -10.95
N ASN A 226 -24.47 -4.27 -12.01
CA ASN A 226 -25.58 -5.22 -12.02
C ASN A 226 -25.03 -6.65 -11.88
N ILE A 227 -25.78 -7.51 -11.17
CA ILE A 227 -25.36 -8.89 -10.92
C ILE A 227 -25.08 -9.67 -12.21
N ASN A 228 -25.89 -9.46 -13.26
CA ASN A 228 -25.71 -10.10 -14.56
C ASN A 228 -24.38 -9.70 -15.21
N ILE A 229 -23.97 -8.42 -15.07
CA ILE A 229 -22.66 -7.94 -15.56
C ILE A 229 -21.53 -8.56 -14.76
N LYS A 230 -21.69 -8.68 -13.44
CA LYS A 230 -20.69 -9.34 -12.58
C LYS A 230 -20.47 -10.78 -13.00
N ILE A 231 -21.57 -11.54 -13.15
CA ILE A 231 -21.50 -12.95 -13.57
C ILE A 231 -20.88 -13.05 -14.97
N ALA A 232 -21.32 -12.26 -15.94
CA ALA A 232 -20.74 -12.25 -17.27
C ALA A 232 -19.24 -11.92 -17.26
N THR A 233 -18.82 -10.93 -16.45
CA THR A 233 -17.40 -10.55 -16.34
C THR A 233 -16.56 -11.69 -15.75
N VAL A 234 -17.06 -12.36 -14.70
CA VAL A 234 -16.37 -13.50 -14.09
C VAL A 234 -16.27 -14.67 -15.07
N LEU A 235 -17.35 -14.97 -15.80
CA LEU A 235 -17.35 -16.05 -16.82
C LEU A 235 -16.37 -15.73 -17.96
N ILE A 236 -16.39 -14.51 -18.49
CA ILE A 236 -15.48 -14.09 -19.56
C ILE A 236 -14.02 -14.17 -19.08
N LEU A 237 -13.72 -13.66 -17.89
CA LEU A 237 -12.37 -13.76 -17.30
C LEU A 237 -11.97 -15.22 -17.08
N GLY A 238 -12.88 -16.07 -16.59
CA GLY A 238 -12.63 -17.50 -16.41
C GLY A 238 -12.32 -18.21 -17.73
N VAL A 239 -13.10 -17.96 -18.78
CA VAL A 239 -12.85 -18.52 -20.11
C VAL A 239 -11.53 -18.02 -20.70
N LEU A 240 -11.21 -16.72 -20.55
CA LEU A 240 -9.93 -16.15 -21.03
C LEU A 240 -8.74 -16.76 -20.28
N VAL A 241 -8.84 -16.92 -18.97
CA VAL A 241 -7.77 -17.52 -18.17
C VAL A 241 -7.61 -19.02 -18.52
N TYR A 242 -8.69 -19.74 -18.71
CA TYR A 242 -8.65 -21.16 -19.08
C TYR A 242 -8.08 -21.36 -20.50
N SER A 243 -8.56 -20.61 -21.48
CA SER A 243 -8.18 -20.80 -22.89
C SER A 243 -6.83 -20.19 -23.26
N LEU A 244 -6.47 -19.07 -22.64
CA LEU A 244 -5.26 -18.32 -22.95
C LEU A 244 -4.25 -18.30 -21.77
N GLY A 245 -4.60 -18.93 -20.66
CA GLY A 245 -3.84 -18.86 -19.42
C GLY A 245 -2.41 -19.36 -19.55
N ALA A 246 -2.22 -20.50 -20.22
CA ALA A 246 -0.89 -21.07 -20.43
C ALA A 246 0.08 -20.14 -21.18
N VAL A 247 -0.45 -19.28 -22.07
CA VAL A 247 0.35 -18.34 -22.87
C VAL A 247 0.53 -16.98 -22.17
N PHE A 248 -0.58 -16.40 -21.68
CA PHE A 248 -0.58 -15.03 -21.15
C PHE A 248 -0.46 -14.93 -19.62
N PHE A 249 -0.88 -15.99 -18.91
CA PHE A 249 -0.85 -16.05 -17.44
C PHE A 249 -0.23 -17.38 -16.98
N PRO A 250 0.97 -17.77 -17.44
CA PRO A 250 1.50 -19.12 -17.24
C PRO A 250 1.55 -19.48 -15.77
N ARG A 251 2.03 -18.58 -14.90
CA ARG A 251 2.10 -18.84 -13.47
C ARG A 251 0.73 -19.10 -12.82
N PHE A 252 -0.28 -18.30 -13.18
CA PHE A 252 -1.63 -18.50 -12.65
C PHE A 252 -2.24 -19.80 -13.17
N TYR A 253 -1.99 -20.10 -14.44
CA TYR A 253 -2.45 -21.33 -15.08
C TYR A 253 -1.82 -22.56 -14.41
N ASP A 254 -0.50 -22.57 -14.22
CA ASP A 254 0.23 -23.67 -13.59
C ASP A 254 -0.20 -23.86 -12.13
N GLU A 255 -0.44 -22.79 -11.39
CA GLU A 255 -0.79 -22.85 -9.98
C GLU A 255 -2.25 -23.24 -9.73
N PHE A 256 -3.21 -22.79 -10.56
CA PHE A 256 -4.63 -22.95 -10.30
C PHE A 256 -5.39 -23.84 -11.30
N VAL A 257 -4.86 -24.08 -12.49
CA VAL A 257 -5.54 -24.83 -13.55
C VAL A 257 -4.87 -26.17 -13.82
N SER A 258 -3.57 -26.20 -14.13
CA SER A 258 -2.85 -27.45 -14.37
C SER A 258 -2.54 -28.23 -13.09
N GLY A 259 -2.34 -27.50 -11.98
CA GLY A 259 -1.97 -28.08 -10.69
C GLY A 259 -0.49 -28.52 -10.61
N ASP A 260 0.29 -28.26 -11.64
CA ASP A 260 1.71 -28.66 -11.73
C ASP A 260 2.67 -27.65 -11.10
N GLY A 261 2.16 -26.44 -10.78
CA GLY A 261 2.94 -25.36 -10.18
C GLY A 261 3.06 -25.46 -8.66
N THR A 262 4.13 -24.84 -8.14
CA THR A 262 4.27 -24.66 -6.68
C THR A 262 3.16 -23.77 -6.15
N ARG A 263 2.24 -24.35 -5.38
CA ARG A 263 1.11 -23.61 -4.82
C ARG A 263 1.62 -22.61 -3.79
N THR A 264 1.49 -21.31 -4.08
CA THR A 264 1.93 -20.23 -3.19
C THR A 264 1.33 -20.38 -1.78
N LEU A 265 0.08 -20.84 -1.68
CA LEU A 265 -0.58 -21.07 -0.40
C LEU A 265 0.06 -22.22 0.38
N ASP A 266 0.39 -23.32 -0.30
CA ASP A 266 1.01 -24.49 0.33
C ASP A 266 2.41 -24.13 0.86
N ILE A 267 3.20 -23.37 0.09
CA ILE A 267 4.48 -22.85 0.55
C ILE A 267 4.33 -21.95 1.76
N LEU A 268 3.37 -21.03 1.73
CA LEU A 268 3.10 -20.14 2.87
C LEU A 268 2.72 -20.94 4.11
N LEU A 269 1.84 -21.93 3.99
CA LEU A 269 1.37 -22.72 5.13
C LEU A 269 2.43 -23.70 5.64
N GLN A 270 3.20 -24.34 4.75
CA GLN A 270 4.16 -25.36 5.15
C GLN A 270 5.51 -24.77 5.56
N GLN A 271 5.96 -23.69 4.94
CA GLN A 271 7.31 -23.16 5.14
C GLN A 271 7.34 -21.87 5.97
N HIS A 272 6.25 -21.09 5.99
CA HIS A 272 6.23 -19.78 6.62
C HIS A 272 5.37 -19.71 7.89
N VAL A 273 4.49 -20.69 8.15
CA VAL A 273 3.70 -20.75 9.38
C VAL A 273 4.48 -21.53 10.44
N PHE A 274 5.30 -20.82 11.20
CA PHE A 274 6.03 -21.42 12.32
C PHE A 274 6.26 -20.38 13.41
N VAL A 275 6.54 -20.87 14.61
CA VAL A 275 6.91 -20.06 15.78
C VAL A 275 8.31 -20.44 16.21
N VAL A 276 9.16 -19.45 16.43
CA VAL A 276 10.54 -19.66 16.86
C VAL A 276 10.58 -19.69 18.39
N GLY A 277 10.60 -20.88 18.98
CA GLY A 277 10.74 -21.07 20.43
C GLY A 277 9.50 -21.67 21.10
N ASN A 278 9.48 -21.70 22.42
CA ASN A 278 8.42 -22.32 23.22
C ASN A 278 7.20 -21.40 23.36
N LEU A 279 6.01 -21.95 23.14
CA LEU A 279 4.73 -21.27 23.33
C LEU A 279 4.26 -21.46 24.79
N ASP A 280 4.84 -20.74 25.73
CA ASP A 280 4.25 -20.54 27.03
C ASP A 280 3.18 -19.43 27.00
N PHE A 281 2.41 -19.31 28.08
CA PHE A 281 1.34 -18.32 28.16
C PHE A 281 1.84 -16.89 27.96
N PHE A 282 3.01 -16.56 28.49
CA PHE A 282 3.60 -15.23 28.35
C PHE A 282 4.01 -14.94 26.91
N ASN A 283 4.63 -15.92 26.25
CA ASN A 283 5.05 -15.81 24.83
C ASN A 283 3.87 -15.76 23.88
N ILE A 284 2.74 -16.40 24.19
CA ILE A 284 1.51 -16.25 23.40
C ILE A 284 1.00 -14.80 23.46
N ILE A 285 1.02 -14.18 24.65
CA ILE A 285 0.51 -12.80 24.83
C ILE A 285 1.49 -11.77 24.29
N PHE A 286 2.78 -11.86 24.60
CA PHE A 286 3.78 -10.83 24.33
C PHE A 286 4.81 -11.21 23.26
N GLY A 287 4.71 -12.38 22.67
CA GLY A 287 5.64 -12.86 21.67
C GLY A 287 7.03 -13.23 22.22
N LEU A 288 7.93 -13.52 21.32
CA LEU A 288 9.30 -13.96 21.61
C LEU A 288 10.32 -12.81 21.41
N GLN A 289 9.86 -11.58 21.24
CA GLN A 289 10.62 -10.37 20.94
C GLN A 289 11.61 -10.58 19.77
N GLN A 290 11.20 -11.38 18.78
CA GLN A 290 12.04 -11.70 17.63
C GLN A 290 11.36 -11.37 16.32
N ASN A 291 11.97 -10.49 15.55
CA ASN A 291 11.55 -10.22 14.18
C ASN A 291 12.18 -11.25 13.24
N ILE A 292 11.34 -12.08 12.60
CA ILE A 292 11.75 -13.16 11.70
C ILE A 292 11.46 -12.88 10.24
N SER A 293 11.39 -11.59 9.86
CA SER A 293 11.16 -11.21 8.47
C SER A 293 12.29 -11.68 7.55
N SER A 294 11.95 -12.22 6.39
CA SER A 294 12.91 -12.62 5.34
C SER A 294 13.80 -11.47 4.85
N SER A 295 13.39 -10.22 5.10
CA SER A 295 14.20 -9.04 4.77
C SER A 295 15.41 -8.83 5.70
N ILE A 296 15.54 -9.61 6.77
CA ILE A 296 16.64 -9.48 7.75
C ILE A 296 17.72 -10.50 7.37
N PRO A 297 18.97 -10.06 7.12
CA PRO A 297 20.07 -10.97 6.87
C PRO A 297 20.37 -11.83 8.12
N ASP A 298 20.96 -13.00 7.90
CA ASP A 298 21.48 -13.91 8.94
C ASP A 298 20.45 -14.58 9.86
N ILE A 299 19.16 -14.56 9.53
CA ILE A 299 18.14 -15.32 10.25
C ILE A 299 18.05 -16.74 9.70
N LYS A 300 18.30 -17.74 10.54
CA LYS A 300 18.26 -19.18 10.17
C LYS A 300 16.86 -19.62 9.69
N GLN A 301 15.82 -19.08 10.31
CA GLN A 301 14.42 -19.32 9.93
C GLN A 301 13.72 -17.99 9.76
N SER A 302 13.37 -17.65 8.54
CA SER A 302 12.67 -16.41 8.20
C SER A 302 11.29 -16.71 7.62
N SER A 303 10.33 -15.82 7.87
CA SER A 303 8.99 -15.89 7.31
C SER A 303 8.68 -14.67 6.46
N ASP A 304 7.94 -14.90 5.36
CA ASP A 304 7.32 -13.82 4.57
C ASP A 304 5.91 -13.47 5.08
N MET A 305 5.33 -14.32 5.92
CA MET A 305 3.98 -14.12 6.43
C MET A 305 3.94 -13.09 7.55
N GLY A 306 3.35 -11.93 7.30
CA GLY A 306 3.32 -10.83 8.25
C GLY A 306 2.64 -11.18 9.58
N TRP A 307 1.61 -12.01 9.58
CA TRP A 307 0.95 -12.47 10.82
C TRP A 307 1.89 -13.27 11.71
N VAL A 308 2.69 -14.14 11.12
CA VAL A 308 3.68 -14.95 11.83
C VAL A 308 4.81 -14.06 12.37
N ILE A 309 5.24 -13.09 11.58
CA ILE A 309 6.25 -12.10 12.01
C ILE A 309 5.74 -11.28 13.19
N LEU A 310 4.50 -10.77 13.13
CA LEU A 310 3.90 -9.99 14.21
C LEU A 310 3.71 -10.83 15.48
N PHE A 311 3.28 -12.09 15.32
CA PHE A 311 3.11 -13.01 16.45
C PHE A 311 4.44 -13.34 17.13
N ASN A 312 5.48 -13.67 16.37
CA ASN A 312 6.81 -13.92 16.93
C ASN A 312 7.41 -12.69 17.61
N TYR A 313 7.14 -11.50 17.08
CA TYR A 313 7.64 -10.25 17.65
C TYR A 313 6.96 -9.87 18.96
N GLY A 314 5.63 -9.77 18.96
CA GLY A 314 4.89 -9.19 20.08
C GLY A 314 3.61 -9.92 20.47
N GLY A 315 3.43 -11.18 20.04
CA GLY A 315 2.31 -12.05 20.39
C GLY A 315 0.95 -11.50 19.96
N LEU A 316 -0.08 -11.97 20.66
CA LEU A 316 -1.46 -11.51 20.45
C LEU A 316 -1.63 -10.03 20.77
N THR A 317 -0.84 -9.46 21.67
CA THR A 317 -0.87 -8.03 21.99
C THR A 317 -0.52 -7.19 20.77
N PHE A 318 0.56 -7.52 20.08
CA PHE A 318 0.97 -6.76 18.90
C PHE A 318 0.03 -6.94 17.72
N ILE A 319 -0.49 -8.16 17.52
CA ILE A 319 -1.53 -8.43 16.52
C ILE A 319 -2.77 -7.56 16.78
N THR A 320 -3.22 -7.48 18.04
CA THR A 320 -4.38 -6.67 18.42
C THR A 320 -4.14 -5.18 18.17
N LEU A 321 -2.97 -4.67 18.59
CA LEU A 321 -2.59 -3.28 18.32
C LEU A 321 -2.53 -2.97 16.82
N PHE A 322 -1.98 -3.90 16.03
CA PHE A 322 -1.92 -3.75 14.58
C PHE A 322 -3.30 -3.75 13.93
N LEU A 323 -4.19 -4.67 14.32
CA LEU A 323 -5.58 -4.68 13.83
C LEU A 323 -6.32 -3.38 14.20
N PHE A 324 -6.08 -2.86 15.40
CA PHE A 324 -6.67 -1.61 15.85
C PHE A 324 -6.13 -0.41 15.05
N LEU A 325 -4.85 -0.42 14.68
CA LEU A 325 -4.25 0.57 13.79
C LEU A 325 -4.91 0.55 12.40
N ILE A 326 -5.00 -0.63 11.77
CA ILE A 326 -5.64 -0.79 10.45
C ILE A 326 -7.10 -0.34 10.49
N PHE A 327 -7.84 -0.72 11.50
CA PHE A 327 -9.24 -0.30 11.71
C PHE A 327 -9.35 1.23 11.80
N THR A 328 -8.54 1.85 12.66
CA THR A 328 -8.58 3.30 12.88
C THR A 328 -8.18 4.07 11.62
N ILE A 329 -7.14 3.63 10.92
CA ILE A 329 -6.73 4.23 9.65
C ILE A 329 -7.85 4.08 8.61
N SER A 330 -8.50 2.92 8.51
CA SER A 330 -9.59 2.70 7.56
C SER A 330 -10.78 3.63 7.80
N ILE A 331 -11.15 3.82 9.06
CA ILE A 331 -12.20 4.78 9.45
C ILE A 331 -11.76 6.23 9.20
N ALA A 332 -10.51 6.57 9.50
CA ALA A 332 -9.99 7.92 9.25
C ALA A 332 -9.96 8.23 7.74
N THR A 333 -9.73 7.21 6.90
CA THR A 333 -9.65 7.32 5.44
C THR A 333 -11.03 7.43 4.79
N PHE A 334 -11.98 6.58 5.14
CA PHE A 334 -13.27 6.47 4.45
C PHE A 334 -14.49 6.77 5.34
N GLY A 335 -14.29 7.12 6.62
CA GLY A 335 -15.38 7.25 7.58
C GLY A 335 -15.98 5.86 7.94
N MET A 336 -17.11 5.86 8.63
CA MET A 336 -17.88 4.65 8.97
C MET A 336 -18.69 4.19 7.75
N THR A 337 -18.03 3.71 6.72
CA THR A 337 -18.65 3.27 5.46
C THR A 337 -18.26 1.84 5.12
N TYR A 338 -19.01 1.24 4.21
CA TYR A 338 -18.65 -0.06 3.63
C TYR A 338 -17.24 -0.07 3.02
N GLN A 339 -16.79 1.04 2.44
CA GLN A 339 -15.43 1.14 1.90
C GLN A 339 -14.35 1.03 2.99
N ALA A 340 -14.61 1.52 4.21
CA ALA A 340 -13.68 1.35 5.33
C ALA A 340 -13.51 -0.14 5.70
N ILE A 341 -14.59 -0.91 5.67
CA ILE A 341 -14.53 -2.35 5.95
C ILE A 341 -13.70 -3.07 4.87
N ILE A 342 -13.94 -2.76 3.59
CA ILE A 342 -13.14 -3.36 2.51
C ILE A 342 -11.68 -2.98 2.67
N TRP A 343 -11.36 -1.72 2.98
CA TRP A 343 -9.99 -1.24 3.14
C TRP A 343 -9.28 -1.91 4.31
N MET A 344 -9.99 -2.11 5.41
CA MET A 344 -9.51 -2.89 6.55
C MET A 344 -9.19 -4.33 6.16
N LEU A 345 -10.10 -5.00 5.47
CA LEU A 345 -9.91 -6.38 4.98
C LEU A 345 -8.70 -6.49 4.04
N ILE A 346 -8.45 -5.48 3.20
CA ILE A 346 -7.27 -5.43 2.33
C ILE A 346 -5.98 -5.41 3.16
N GLY A 347 -5.91 -4.58 4.20
CA GLY A 347 -4.76 -4.54 5.10
C GLY A 347 -4.51 -5.89 5.80
N ILE A 348 -5.59 -6.58 6.19
CA ILE A 348 -5.53 -7.94 6.77
C ILE A 348 -5.00 -8.95 5.74
N ILE A 349 -5.53 -8.93 4.52
CA ILE A 349 -5.12 -9.83 3.43
C ILE A 349 -3.65 -9.60 3.06
N PHE A 350 -3.20 -8.36 2.97
CA PHE A 350 -1.80 -8.08 2.67
C PHE A 350 -0.85 -8.70 3.70
N ASN A 351 -1.24 -8.71 4.97
CA ASN A 351 -0.40 -9.26 6.02
C ASN A 351 -0.30 -10.80 6.00
N THR A 352 -1.09 -11.49 5.17
CA THR A 352 -0.92 -12.94 4.95
C THR A 352 0.25 -13.29 4.04
N LYS A 353 0.66 -12.40 3.13
CA LYS A 353 1.75 -12.63 2.17
C LYS A 353 3.00 -11.81 2.43
N GLY A 354 2.91 -10.79 3.26
CA GLY A 354 4.03 -9.91 3.57
C GLY A 354 3.73 -9.04 4.77
N LEU A 355 4.75 -8.42 5.33
CA LEU A 355 4.58 -7.52 6.45
C LEU A 355 4.11 -6.14 5.96
N VAL A 356 2.85 -5.80 6.26
CA VAL A 356 2.26 -4.51 5.86
C VAL A 356 2.80 -3.35 6.67
N LEU A 357 3.17 -3.57 7.94
CA LEU A 357 3.67 -2.50 8.80
C LEU A 357 5.00 -1.94 8.27
N GLY A 358 4.93 -0.76 7.68
CA GLY A 358 6.05 -0.06 7.06
C GLY A 358 5.62 0.90 5.96
N SER A 359 6.57 1.53 5.30
CA SER A 359 6.30 2.41 4.16
C SER A 359 5.86 1.60 2.95
N ASN A 360 4.64 1.81 2.48
CA ASN A 360 4.09 1.15 1.29
C ASN A 360 2.92 1.93 0.68
N GLY A 361 2.44 1.48 -0.47
CA GLY A 361 1.34 2.11 -1.21
C GLY A 361 0.00 2.10 -0.45
N TYR A 362 -0.27 1.09 0.39
CA TYR A 362 -1.49 1.00 1.19
C TYR A 362 -1.59 2.15 2.20
N PHE A 363 -0.56 2.35 3.02
CA PHE A 363 -0.54 3.45 3.98
C PHE A 363 -0.44 4.82 3.30
N PHE A 364 0.31 4.93 2.21
CA PHE A 364 0.41 6.19 1.47
C PHE A 364 -0.96 6.64 0.93
N LEU A 365 -1.73 5.74 0.30
CA LEU A 365 -3.10 6.02 -0.15
C LEU A 365 -4.02 6.34 1.03
N SER A 366 -3.93 5.60 2.13
CA SER A 366 -4.71 5.86 3.34
C SER A 366 -4.52 7.29 3.82
N PHE A 367 -3.28 7.73 3.94
CA PHE A 367 -2.97 9.11 4.40
C PHE A 367 -3.40 10.17 3.39
N ILE A 368 -3.26 9.94 2.08
CA ILE A 368 -3.77 10.87 1.06
C ILE A 368 -5.26 11.09 1.24
N TYR A 369 -6.06 10.02 1.29
CA TYR A 369 -7.52 10.16 1.41
C TYR A 369 -7.96 10.69 2.77
N MET A 370 -7.24 10.34 3.83
CA MET A 370 -7.46 10.94 5.15
C MET A 370 -7.27 12.46 5.13
N PHE A 371 -6.22 12.97 4.49
CA PHE A 371 -5.98 14.41 4.38
C PHE A 371 -6.95 15.08 3.40
N LEU A 372 -7.32 14.44 2.30
CA LEU A 372 -8.32 14.96 1.36
C LEU A 372 -9.67 15.17 2.03
N ASN A 373 -10.14 14.21 2.79
CA ASN A 373 -11.40 14.30 3.51
C ASN A 373 -11.42 15.46 4.51
N ARG A 374 -10.29 15.77 5.16
CA ARG A 374 -10.18 16.90 6.07
C ARG A 374 -10.27 18.24 5.36
N VAL A 375 -9.55 18.40 4.25
CA VAL A 375 -9.53 19.66 3.50
C VAL A 375 -10.93 19.97 2.92
N THR A 376 -11.64 18.94 2.44
CA THR A 376 -13.01 19.12 1.93
C THR A 376 -14.00 19.50 3.03
N LEU A 377 -13.91 18.90 4.21
CA LEU A 377 -14.78 19.23 5.35
C LEU A 377 -14.52 20.65 5.88
N SER A 378 -13.26 21.07 5.99
CA SER A 378 -12.92 22.44 6.42
C SER A 378 -13.38 23.49 5.40
N GLY A 379 -13.32 23.20 4.11
CA GLY A 379 -13.84 24.08 3.06
C GLY A 379 -15.36 24.26 3.13
N GLN A 380 -16.12 23.20 3.42
CA GLN A 380 -17.58 23.27 3.58
C GLN A 380 -18.00 24.06 4.81
N SER A 381 -17.32 23.91 5.94
CA SER A 381 -17.62 24.68 7.16
C SER A 381 -17.37 26.20 7.00
N SER A 382 -16.37 26.57 6.20
CA SER A 382 -16.11 27.99 5.93
C SER A 382 -17.16 28.62 5.01
N ILE A 383 -17.75 27.86 4.09
CA ILE A 383 -18.83 28.33 3.21
C ILE A 383 -20.14 28.49 3.99
N THR A 384 -20.48 27.52 4.85
CA THR A 384 -21.68 27.60 5.70
C THR A 384 -21.61 28.78 6.70
N ASN A 385 -20.44 29.05 7.28
CA ASN A 385 -20.22 30.20 8.16
C ASN A 385 -20.30 31.54 7.40
N LYS A 386 -19.89 31.63 6.14
CA LYS A 386 -20.06 32.82 5.31
C LYS A 386 -21.51 33.03 4.91
N LEU A 387 -22.24 31.97 4.56
CA LEU A 387 -23.67 32.04 4.24
C LEU A 387 -24.54 32.38 5.48
N GLY A 388 -24.16 31.89 6.65
CA GLY A 388 -24.81 32.24 7.91
C GLY A 388 -24.64 33.71 8.30
N LYS A 389 -23.47 34.31 8.05
CA LYS A 389 -23.21 35.73 8.31
C LYS A 389 -23.93 36.68 7.33
N VAL A 390 -24.23 36.25 6.11
CA VAL A 390 -24.99 37.05 5.11
C VAL A 390 -26.50 37.10 5.46
N ARG A 391 -27.02 36.13 6.22
CA ARG A 391 -28.43 36.09 6.63
C ARG A 391 -28.74 36.83 7.94
N THR A 392 -27.75 37.32 8.66
CA THR A 392 -27.92 38.02 9.97
C THR A 392 -27.53 39.49 9.93
N SER A 393 -27.36 40.09 8.75
CA SER A 393 -27.29 41.55 8.63
C SER A 393 -28.71 42.09 8.43
N PRO A 394 -29.25 42.94 9.37
CA PRO A 394 -30.57 43.55 9.29
C PRO A 394 -30.71 44.49 8.10
#